data_8d58359e05bba7dd8bd2a8d213fc5b3b
#
_entry.id   8d58359e05bba7dd8bd2a8d213fc5b3b
#
_cell.length_a   1.000
_cell.length_b   1.000
_cell.length_c   1.000
_cell.angle_alpha   90.00
_cell.angle_beta   90.00
_cell.angle_gamma   90.00
#
_symmetry.space_group_name_H-M   'P 1'
#
loop_
_entity.id
_entity.type
_entity.pdbx_description
1 polymer ?
#
loop_
_entity_poly.entity_id
_entity_poly.type
_entity_poly.pdbx_seq_one_letter_code
_entity_poly.pdbx_strand_id
1 'polypeptide(L)'
;MTAEEFFTGLLNKKVTQLFLKLSGIAPDTPLKKVTPEKKAQFYTYCKKFVITITGTNSFDQAQVSAGGVPFSEVNAQLASKKVPGLYLAGEILDIDGKCGGYNLHWAWASGYTAGKQAAETYK
;
A
#
# COMPACT_ATOMS: atom_id res chain seq x y z
N MET A 1 -28.88 -4.48 -18.16
CA MET A 1 -27.66 -4.17 -17.41
C MET A 1 -27.96 -3.04 -16.44
N THR A 2 -27.74 -3.28 -15.16
CA THR A 2 -27.91 -2.32 -14.07
C THR A 2 -26.67 -1.42 -13.93
N ALA A 3 -26.76 -0.39 -13.10
CA ALA A 3 -25.62 0.49 -12.84
C ALA A 3 -24.48 -0.26 -12.14
N GLU A 4 -24.78 -1.12 -11.15
CA GLU A 4 -23.75 -1.92 -10.47
C GLU A 4 -23.04 -2.89 -11.43
N GLU A 5 -23.78 -3.60 -12.26
CA GLU A 5 -23.22 -4.52 -13.25
C GLU A 5 -22.28 -3.81 -14.24
N PHE A 6 -22.68 -2.61 -14.70
CA PHE A 6 -21.88 -1.83 -15.65
C PHE A 6 -20.53 -1.40 -15.06
N PHE A 7 -20.51 -1.03 -13.79
CA PHE A 7 -19.28 -0.58 -13.12
C PHE A 7 -18.48 -1.73 -12.49
N THR A 8 -18.97 -2.98 -12.56
CA THR A 8 -18.22 -4.15 -12.09
C THR A 8 -16.92 -4.28 -12.88
N GLY A 9 -15.82 -4.42 -12.17
CA GLY A 9 -14.47 -4.50 -12.77
C GLY A 9 -13.77 -3.16 -13.00
N LEU A 10 -14.47 -2.03 -12.92
CA LEU A 10 -13.84 -0.70 -13.02
C LEU A 10 -13.15 -0.30 -11.71
N LEU A 11 -13.82 -0.54 -10.57
CA LEU A 11 -13.34 -0.20 -9.24
C LEU A 11 -13.61 -1.37 -8.28
N ASN A 12 -13.01 -1.32 -7.09
CA ASN A 12 -13.39 -2.23 -6.01
C ASN A 12 -14.90 -2.12 -5.73
N LYS A 13 -15.57 -3.24 -5.52
CA LYS A 13 -17.03 -3.31 -5.33
C LYS A 13 -17.55 -2.34 -4.26
N LYS A 14 -16.88 -2.26 -3.10
CA LYS A 14 -17.28 -1.34 -2.02
C LYS A 14 -17.18 0.13 -2.43
N VAL A 15 -16.14 0.48 -3.20
CA VAL A 15 -15.95 1.84 -3.73
C VAL A 15 -17.01 2.17 -4.77
N THR A 16 -17.31 1.24 -5.67
CA THR A 16 -18.40 1.39 -6.66
C THR A 16 -19.73 1.67 -5.97
N GLN A 17 -20.10 0.86 -4.97
CA GLN A 17 -21.34 1.03 -4.21
C GLN A 17 -21.40 2.38 -3.48
N LEU A 18 -20.28 2.81 -2.89
CA LEU A 18 -20.19 4.13 -2.25
C LEU A 18 -20.45 5.25 -3.27
N PHE A 19 -19.78 5.21 -4.42
CA PHE A 19 -19.92 6.27 -5.43
C PHE A 19 -21.31 6.29 -6.09
N LEU A 20 -21.92 5.11 -6.31
CA LEU A 20 -23.31 5.02 -6.75
C LEU A 20 -24.25 5.69 -5.74
N LYS A 21 -24.10 5.35 -4.45
CA LYS A 21 -24.91 5.94 -3.37
C LYS A 21 -24.75 7.46 -3.30
N LEU A 22 -23.51 7.96 -3.33
CA LEU A 22 -23.22 9.41 -3.29
C LEU A 22 -23.74 10.15 -4.53
N SER A 23 -23.84 9.48 -5.68
CA SER A 23 -24.41 10.02 -6.90
C SER A 23 -25.94 9.88 -6.98
N GLY A 24 -26.58 9.35 -5.94
CA GLY A 24 -28.02 9.11 -5.91
C GLY A 24 -28.50 8.08 -6.95
N ILE A 25 -27.65 7.08 -7.25
CA ILE A 25 -27.94 5.99 -8.18
C ILE A 25 -28.14 4.71 -7.34
N ALA A 26 -29.34 4.11 -7.42
CA ALA A 26 -29.53 2.80 -6.81
C ALA A 26 -28.81 1.72 -7.66
N PRO A 27 -28.17 0.73 -7.02
CA PRO A 27 -27.34 -0.28 -7.72
C PRO A 27 -28.08 -1.05 -8.82
N ASP A 28 -29.35 -1.33 -8.59
CA ASP A 28 -30.26 -2.05 -9.50
C ASP A 28 -30.86 -1.18 -10.60
N THR A 29 -30.62 0.15 -10.58
CA THR A 29 -31.14 1.06 -11.58
C THR A 29 -30.65 0.67 -12.97
N PRO A 30 -31.54 0.48 -13.97
CA PRO A 30 -31.12 0.27 -15.34
C PRO A 30 -30.27 1.45 -15.84
N LEU A 31 -29.09 1.17 -16.39
CA LEU A 31 -28.13 2.21 -16.80
C LEU A 31 -28.73 3.27 -17.75
N LYS A 32 -29.69 2.86 -18.58
CA LYS A 32 -30.41 3.76 -19.49
C LYS A 32 -31.28 4.80 -18.76
N LYS A 33 -31.69 4.53 -17.52
CA LYS A 33 -32.51 5.42 -16.69
C LYS A 33 -31.68 6.36 -15.82
N VAL A 34 -30.35 6.16 -15.76
CA VAL A 34 -29.45 7.05 -15.02
C VAL A 34 -29.23 8.33 -15.83
N THR A 35 -29.52 9.47 -15.22
CA THR A 35 -29.40 10.77 -15.92
C THR A 35 -27.93 11.12 -16.20
N PRO A 36 -27.66 11.97 -17.21
CA PRO A 36 -26.29 12.40 -17.53
C PRO A 36 -25.58 13.06 -16.33
N GLU A 37 -26.32 13.86 -15.54
CA GLU A 37 -25.77 14.57 -14.38
C GLU A 37 -25.27 13.59 -13.31
N LYS A 38 -26.06 12.54 -12.98
CA LYS A 38 -25.67 11.51 -12.03
C LYS A 38 -24.48 10.71 -12.52
N LYS A 39 -24.40 10.41 -13.82
CA LYS A 39 -23.24 9.76 -14.42
C LYS A 39 -22.00 10.65 -14.30
N ALA A 40 -22.11 11.93 -14.63
CA ALA A 40 -21.02 12.90 -14.51
C ALA A 40 -20.52 13.01 -13.05
N GLN A 41 -21.44 13.02 -12.08
CA GLN A 41 -21.08 13.04 -10.66
C GLN A 41 -20.33 11.77 -10.23
N PHE A 42 -20.77 10.59 -10.65
CA PHE A 42 -20.08 9.34 -10.42
C PHE A 42 -18.63 9.37 -10.96
N TYR A 43 -18.45 9.82 -12.21
CA TYR A 43 -17.12 9.95 -12.80
C TYR A 43 -16.26 11.00 -12.09
N THR A 44 -16.86 12.05 -11.56
CA THR A 44 -16.14 13.03 -10.74
C THR A 44 -15.58 12.39 -9.48
N TYR A 45 -16.36 11.56 -8.79
CA TYR A 45 -15.85 10.80 -7.63
C TYR A 45 -14.74 9.83 -8.01
N CYS A 46 -14.82 9.17 -9.17
CA CYS A 46 -13.75 8.29 -9.63
C CYS A 46 -12.40 9.01 -9.83
N LYS A 47 -12.43 10.29 -10.19
CA LYS A 47 -11.24 11.09 -10.51
C LYS A 47 -10.79 12.00 -9.36
N LYS A 48 -11.72 12.49 -8.56
CA LYS A 48 -11.45 13.52 -7.55
C LYS A 48 -12.38 13.33 -6.35
N PHE A 49 -12.19 12.24 -5.63
CA PHE A 49 -12.90 12.00 -4.37
C PHE A 49 -12.12 12.60 -3.21
N VAL A 50 -12.66 13.65 -2.60
CA VAL A 50 -12.03 14.33 -1.47
C VAL A 50 -12.60 13.75 -0.18
N ILE A 51 -11.71 13.31 0.72
CA ILE A 51 -12.04 12.86 2.07
C ILE A 51 -11.25 13.68 3.09
N THR A 52 -11.88 14.00 4.21
CA THR A 52 -11.19 14.65 5.33
C THR A 52 -10.63 13.57 6.24
N ILE A 53 -9.33 13.59 6.45
CA ILE A 53 -8.66 12.70 7.41
C ILE A 53 -8.81 13.32 8.79
N THR A 54 -9.43 12.60 9.73
CA THR A 54 -9.67 13.05 11.10
C THR A 54 -8.75 12.41 12.14
N GLY A 55 -7.99 11.41 11.74
CA GLY A 55 -7.06 10.69 12.62
C GLY A 55 -6.42 9.49 11.92
N THR A 56 -5.62 8.75 12.67
CA THR A 56 -4.96 7.51 12.24
C THR A 56 -5.44 6.35 13.10
N ASN A 57 -5.31 5.14 12.58
CA ASN A 57 -5.52 3.93 13.37
C ASN A 57 -4.35 3.70 14.35
N SER A 58 -4.53 2.75 15.27
CA SER A 58 -3.46 2.35 16.22
C SER A 58 -2.30 1.65 15.49
N PHE A 59 -1.17 1.54 16.20
CA PHE A 59 0.01 0.82 15.72
C PHE A 59 -0.27 -0.63 15.33
N ASP A 60 -1.22 -1.30 16.00
CA ASP A 60 -1.61 -2.68 15.69
C ASP A 60 -2.15 -2.86 14.27
N GLN A 61 -2.57 -1.78 13.62
CA GLN A 61 -3.06 -1.77 12.25
C GLN A 61 -2.05 -1.17 11.25
N ALA A 62 -0.86 -0.79 11.72
CA ALA A 62 0.19 -0.29 10.85
C ALA A 62 0.73 -1.43 9.96
N GLN A 63 0.83 -1.19 8.68
CA GLN A 63 1.42 -2.14 7.72
C GLN A 63 2.94 -1.97 7.61
N VAL A 64 3.45 -0.82 8.00
CA VAL A 64 4.86 -0.44 7.94
C VAL A 64 5.15 0.48 9.11
N SER A 65 6.34 0.36 9.70
CA SER A 65 6.82 1.26 10.74
C SER A 65 7.99 2.10 10.19
N ALA A 66 7.92 3.42 10.39
CA ALA A 66 9.03 4.31 10.05
C ALA A 66 10.05 4.34 11.20
N GLY A 67 11.33 4.50 10.87
CA GLY A 67 12.44 4.48 11.80
C GLY A 67 13.13 3.12 11.88
N GLY A 68 14.14 3.02 12.71
CA GLY A 68 14.97 1.82 12.85
C GLY A 68 16.45 2.16 12.86
N VAL A 69 17.31 1.20 12.48
CA VAL A 69 18.74 1.40 12.39
C VAL A 69 19.06 2.17 11.11
N PRO A 70 19.69 3.36 11.20
CA PRO A 70 20.05 4.14 10.02
C PRO A 70 20.93 3.35 9.06
N PHE A 71 20.62 3.42 7.77
CA PHE A 71 21.38 2.69 6.73
C PHE A 71 22.86 3.07 6.71
N SER A 72 23.20 4.27 7.20
CA SER A 72 24.60 4.71 7.38
C SER A 72 25.39 3.88 8.40
N GLU A 73 24.73 3.12 9.27
CA GLU A 73 25.36 2.29 10.30
C GLU A 73 25.68 0.86 9.82
N VAL A 74 25.29 0.50 8.62
CA VAL A 74 25.66 -0.75 7.96
C VAL A 74 26.55 -0.50 6.74
N ASN A 75 27.30 -1.51 6.35
CA ASN A 75 28.07 -1.50 5.11
C ASN A 75 27.22 -2.02 3.92
N ALA A 76 27.82 -2.11 2.73
CA ALA A 76 27.14 -2.62 1.54
C ALA A 76 26.67 -4.08 1.63
N GLN A 77 27.23 -4.85 2.55
CA GLN A 77 26.87 -6.23 2.84
C GLN A 77 25.91 -6.37 4.01
N LEU A 78 25.38 -5.23 4.49
CA LEU A 78 24.44 -5.14 5.61
C LEU A 78 25.04 -5.60 6.97
N ALA A 79 26.37 -5.65 7.07
CA ALA A 79 27.06 -5.84 8.35
C ALA A 79 27.11 -4.52 9.12
N SER A 80 26.87 -4.60 10.43
CA SER A 80 26.98 -3.46 11.34
C SER A 80 28.40 -2.91 11.35
N LYS A 81 28.53 -1.57 11.24
CA LYS A 81 29.82 -0.88 11.42
C LYS A 81 30.24 -0.77 12.89
N LYS A 82 29.30 -0.97 13.82
CA LYS A 82 29.53 -0.83 15.26
C LYS A 82 29.78 -2.16 15.97
N VAL A 83 29.14 -3.22 15.50
CA VAL A 83 29.16 -4.53 16.16
C VAL A 83 29.67 -5.57 15.17
N PRO A 84 30.92 -6.04 15.31
CA PRO A 84 31.45 -7.09 14.45
C PRO A 84 30.60 -8.36 14.49
N GLY A 85 30.36 -8.96 13.31
CA GLY A 85 29.58 -10.18 13.19
C GLY A 85 28.05 -10.01 13.22
N LEU A 86 27.54 -8.79 13.46
CA LEU A 86 26.11 -8.50 13.42
C LEU A 86 25.71 -8.07 11.99
N TYR A 87 24.71 -8.74 11.44
CA TYR A 87 24.09 -8.39 10.19
C TYR A 87 22.63 -7.98 10.42
N LEU A 88 22.16 -6.97 9.69
CA LEU A 88 20.82 -6.41 9.84
C LEU A 88 20.10 -6.48 8.50
N ALA A 89 18.82 -6.89 8.51
CA ALA A 89 18.04 -7.03 7.29
C ALA A 89 16.56 -6.71 7.52
N GLY A 90 15.84 -6.35 6.46
CA GLY A 90 14.43 -6.08 6.52
C GLY A 90 14.08 -4.74 7.14
N GLU A 91 12.95 -4.69 7.79
CA GLU A 91 12.33 -3.46 8.31
C GLU A 91 13.03 -2.89 9.56
N ILE A 92 13.95 -3.63 10.17
CA ILE A 92 14.80 -3.10 11.25
C ILE A 92 15.74 -1.98 10.77
N LEU A 93 16.06 -1.98 9.47
CA LEU A 93 16.77 -0.87 8.83
C LEU A 93 15.77 0.24 8.49
N ASP A 94 16.15 1.48 8.74
CA ASP A 94 15.32 2.66 8.45
C ASP A 94 15.22 2.90 6.94
N ILE A 95 14.41 2.05 6.29
CA ILE A 95 14.11 2.08 4.87
C ILE A 95 12.62 1.87 4.64
N ASP A 96 11.96 2.88 4.09
CA ASP A 96 10.54 2.86 3.75
C ASP A 96 10.33 2.75 2.24
N GLY A 97 9.81 1.64 1.79
CA GLY A 97 9.37 1.44 0.41
C GLY A 97 7.95 1.96 0.18
N LYS A 98 7.67 2.36 -1.05
CA LYS A 98 6.29 2.71 -1.45
C LYS A 98 5.34 1.54 -1.22
N CYS A 99 4.08 1.83 -0.87
CA CYS A 99 3.04 0.80 -0.81
C CYS A 99 2.92 0.08 -2.17
N GLY A 100 2.82 -1.26 -2.14
CA GLY A 100 2.77 -2.09 -3.35
C GLY A 100 3.82 -3.21 -3.38
N GLY A 101 4.25 -3.71 -2.22
CA GLY A 101 5.14 -4.87 -2.11
C GLY A 101 6.64 -4.53 -2.01
N TYR A 102 7.03 -3.28 -2.11
CA TYR A 102 8.45 -2.89 -2.07
C TYR A 102 9.10 -3.20 -0.72
N ASN A 103 8.41 -3.05 0.40
CA ASN A 103 8.95 -3.40 1.73
C ASN A 103 9.20 -4.90 1.88
N LEU A 104 8.30 -5.74 1.35
CA LEU A 104 8.52 -7.19 1.31
C LEU A 104 9.70 -7.56 0.40
N HIS A 105 9.79 -6.92 -0.77
CA HIS A 105 10.92 -7.14 -1.68
C HIS A 105 12.25 -6.75 -1.01
N TRP A 106 12.28 -5.61 -0.32
CA TRP A 106 13.43 -5.18 0.47
C TRP A 106 13.79 -6.20 1.56
N ALA A 107 12.80 -6.69 2.32
CA ALA A 107 13.03 -7.66 3.38
C ALA A 107 13.69 -8.94 2.83
N TRP A 108 13.24 -9.43 1.68
CA TRP A 108 13.80 -10.62 1.04
C TRP A 108 15.21 -10.38 0.47
N ALA A 109 15.40 -9.28 -0.25
CA ALA A 109 16.68 -8.95 -0.87
C ALA A 109 17.77 -8.67 0.19
N SER A 110 17.43 -7.93 1.23
CA SER A 110 18.34 -7.63 2.34
C SER A 110 18.64 -8.89 3.16
N GLY A 111 17.64 -9.74 3.43
CA GLY A 111 17.82 -11.02 4.11
C GLY A 111 18.75 -11.96 3.35
N TYR A 112 18.57 -12.07 2.03
CA TYR A 112 19.48 -12.83 1.17
C TYR A 112 20.92 -12.30 1.23
N THR A 113 21.08 -10.98 1.08
CA THR A 113 22.41 -10.33 1.09
C THR A 113 23.12 -10.53 2.41
N ALA A 114 22.45 -10.25 3.53
CA ALA A 114 22.99 -10.41 4.88
C ALA A 114 23.35 -11.88 5.18
N GLY A 115 22.45 -12.81 4.86
CA GLY A 115 22.65 -14.24 5.10
C GLY A 115 23.80 -14.82 4.27
N LYS A 116 23.88 -14.47 2.99
CA LYS A 116 24.99 -14.88 2.13
C LYS A 116 26.33 -14.40 2.68
N GLN A 117 26.41 -13.12 3.03
CA GLN A 117 27.65 -12.54 3.54
C GLN A 117 28.07 -13.14 4.88
N ALA A 118 27.13 -13.35 5.79
CA ALA A 118 27.39 -14.01 7.06
C ALA A 118 27.97 -15.41 6.86
N ALA A 119 27.38 -16.20 5.96
CA ALA A 119 27.86 -17.54 5.65
C ALA A 119 29.27 -17.55 5.02
N GLU A 120 29.62 -16.55 4.23
CA GLU A 120 30.95 -16.41 3.62
C GLU A 120 32.01 -15.96 4.60
N THR A 121 31.63 -15.15 5.60
CA THR A 121 32.55 -14.61 6.61
C THR A 121 32.99 -15.67 7.64
N TYR A 122 32.15 -16.66 7.91
CA TYR A 122 32.40 -17.68 8.93
C TYR A 122 32.74 -19.08 8.37
N LYS A 123 33.17 -19.13 7.13
CA LYS A 123 33.82 -20.31 6.54
C LYS A 123 35.30 -20.34 6.88
#